data_e920f5d44d626af679ba57f7709721b7
#
_entry.id   e920f5d44d626af679ba57f7709721b7
#
_cell.length_a   1.000
_cell.length_b   1.000
_cell.length_c   1.000
_cell.angle_alpha   90.00
_cell.angle_beta   90.00
_cell.angle_gamma   90.00
#
_symmetry.space_group_name_H-M   'P 1'
#
loop_
_entity.id
_entity.type
_entity.pdbx_description
1 polymer ?
#
loop_
_entity_poly.entity_id
_entity_poly.type
_entity_poly.pdbx_seq_one_letter_code
_entity_poly.pdbx_strand_id
1 'polypeptide(L)'
;MREFEIVCPLTREPRLREIEAKAAGDRWVLKKRSIDARKEPVWRYQYEAYGPGESYVPYELPEYQDVHDAPAVIIVGAGPAGMFAALKLLTLGLKPVILERGKNVHERKFDMAKLSRDGIVDPDSNYCYGEGGAGAFSDGKLYTRSSKRGDLREVLHQLVKFGASKDILIDAHPHIGSDRLPVVVENIRNFIVAHGGEYHFGARVVSIESASGSRNANEPSRDVPAATVAARGLVNGGDPLRSSGGDERSEVDRGYIPVGELTVRTADGKEFRAQKVILATGHSARDVYEMLAKAGGALEAKGFAMGVRVEHPQEKINWCQYHGQWKPGVPAAEYSFVEQVDGRGVFSFCMCPGGILVPSSTEERTVVLNGMSNSGRSGKFANAGVVVQIEPEDVPGEGPFKLMDFQQAVERRMYDYAQSQGASNPMAAPAQRMEDFCLGKLSKSMPPTSYHPGVVSAPLHELLPPHVAQRLQKAFPRVKMRNYYTNAALLLGVESRTSSPVRIPRDPETLEYVSLPGIYPCGEGAGYAGGIVSSALDGINTAVAVARSLEER
;
A
#
# COMPACT_ATOMS: atom_id res chain seq x y z
N MET A 1 14.36 24.93 23.19
CA MET A 1 14.24 24.71 21.74
C MET A 1 13.21 25.70 21.17
N ARG A 2 13.49 26.34 20.05
CA ARG A 2 12.66 27.35 19.38
C ARG A 2 12.49 26.99 17.90
N GLU A 3 11.29 27.09 17.36
CA GLU A 3 11.03 26.88 15.94
C GLU A 3 11.03 28.21 15.16
N PHE A 4 11.53 28.17 13.91
CA PHE A 4 11.43 29.29 12.98
C PHE A 4 11.27 28.80 11.54
N GLU A 5 10.72 29.68 10.70
CA GLU A 5 10.47 29.36 9.28
C GLU A 5 11.19 30.36 8.37
N ILE A 6 11.67 29.84 7.24
CA ILE A 6 12.18 30.65 6.11
C ILE A 6 11.35 30.30 4.88
N VAL A 7 10.86 31.35 4.20
CA VAL A 7 10.11 31.25 2.95
C VAL A 7 10.98 31.75 1.81
N CYS A 8 11.09 30.94 0.75
CA CYS A 8 11.91 31.24 -0.42
C CYS A 8 11.12 31.03 -1.71
N PRO A 9 11.44 31.76 -2.81
CA PRO A 9 10.99 31.40 -4.14
C PRO A 9 11.35 29.96 -4.50
N LEU A 10 10.55 29.29 -5.35
CA LEU A 10 10.81 27.91 -5.76
C LEU A 10 12.15 27.68 -6.47
N THR A 11 12.78 28.73 -6.95
CA THR A 11 14.05 28.70 -7.71
C THR A 11 15.31 28.68 -6.83
N ARG A 12 15.18 28.75 -5.52
CA ARG A 12 16.34 28.75 -4.61
C ARG A 12 16.02 28.15 -3.24
N GLU A 13 17.06 27.70 -2.57
CA GLU A 13 17.04 27.33 -1.16
C GLU A 13 17.39 28.52 -0.24
N PRO A 14 17.13 28.44 1.08
CA PRO A 14 17.58 29.41 2.06
C PRO A 14 19.09 29.57 2.03
N ARG A 15 19.60 30.80 2.09
CA ARG A 15 21.03 31.05 2.23
C ARG A 15 21.45 30.90 3.68
N LEU A 16 22.67 30.45 3.93
CA LEU A 16 23.19 30.22 5.28
C LEU A 16 22.98 31.44 6.20
N ARG A 17 23.32 32.67 5.69
CA ARG A 17 23.13 33.93 6.42
C ARG A 17 21.65 34.19 6.84
N GLU A 18 20.69 33.74 6.04
CA GLU A 18 19.26 33.91 6.34
C GLU A 18 18.85 32.95 7.50
N ILE A 19 19.45 31.76 7.54
CA ILE A 19 19.24 30.78 8.61
C ILE A 19 19.90 31.26 9.89
N GLU A 20 21.18 31.67 9.84
CA GLU A 20 21.96 32.15 10.98
C GLU A 20 21.35 33.40 11.63
N ALA A 21 20.86 34.35 10.80
CA ALA A 21 20.19 35.55 11.30
C ALA A 21 18.92 35.20 12.11
N LYS A 22 18.17 34.17 11.69
CA LYS A 22 16.98 33.70 12.42
C LYS A 22 17.33 32.79 13.59
N ALA A 23 18.39 32.00 13.49
CA ALA A 23 18.87 31.16 14.57
C ALA A 23 19.47 31.99 15.73
N ALA A 24 19.91 33.24 15.46
CA ALA A 24 20.41 34.18 16.46
C ALA A 24 21.59 33.62 17.32
N GLY A 25 22.48 32.87 16.70
CA GLY A 25 23.64 32.24 17.35
C GLY A 25 23.38 30.83 17.91
N ASP A 26 22.13 30.36 17.92
CA ASP A 26 21.78 29.01 18.32
C ASP A 26 22.20 27.97 17.27
N ARG A 27 22.43 26.72 17.70
CA ARG A 27 22.52 25.58 16.77
C ARG A 27 21.16 25.33 16.14
N TRP A 28 21.11 24.93 14.89
CA TRP A 28 19.87 24.72 14.17
C TRP A 28 19.85 23.42 13.37
N VAL A 29 18.64 22.86 13.18
CA VAL A 29 18.38 21.66 12.38
C VAL A 29 17.16 21.92 11.48
N LEU A 30 17.25 21.55 10.20
CA LEU A 30 16.11 21.56 9.30
C LEU A 30 15.17 20.39 9.63
N LYS A 31 13.94 20.71 9.98
CA LYS A 31 12.91 19.72 10.38
C LYS A 31 11.99 19.35 9.23
N LYS A 32 11.63 20.33 8.40
CA LYS A 32 10.65 20.12 7.35
C LYS A 32 10.84 21.07 6.19
N ARG A 33 10.64 20.52 4.99
CA ARG A 33 10.60 21.28 3.74
C ARG A 33 9.27 21.00 3.04
N SER A 34 8.58 22.04 2.55
CA SER A 34 7.30 21.90 1.85
C SER A 34 7.11 23.00 0.82
N ILE A 35 6.29 22.73 -0.20
CA ILE A 35 5.84 23.75 -1.16
C ILE A 35 4.46 24.25 -0.70
N ASP A 36 4.31 25.57 -0.60
CA ASP A 36 3.02 26.23 -0.43
C ASP A 36 2.63 26.91 -1.75
N ALA A 37 1.63 26.35 -2.44
CA ALA A 37 1.13 26.84 -3.71
C ALA A 37 -0.29 27.42 -3.61
N ARG A 38 -0.77 27.78 -2.41
CA ARG A 38 -2.11 28.39 -2.22
C ARG A 38 -2.24 29.77 -2.86
N LYS A 39 -1.13 30.48 -2.98
CA LYS A 39 -1.01 31.78 -3.66
C LYS A 39 0.18 31.71 -4.64
N GLU A 40 1.13 32.65 -4.55
CA GLU A 40 2.41 32.52 -5.24
C GLU A 40 3.16 31.30 -4.68
N PRO A 41 3.58 30.34 -5.54
CA PRO A 41 4.25 29.14 -5.09
C PRO A 41 5.61 29.44 -4.45
N VAL A 42 5.82 28.95 -3.24
CA VAL A 42 7.04 29.17 -2.45
C VAL A 42 7.48 27.91 -1.73
N TRP A 43 8.77 27.79 -1.47
CA TRP A 43 9.32 26.86 -0.51
C TRP A 43 9.13 27.39 0.92
N ARG A 44 8.74 26.51 1.84
CA ARG A 44 8.75 26.71 3.28
C ARG A 44 9.71 25.73 3.94
N TYR A 45 10.68 26.27 4.67
CA TYR A 45 11.68 25.53 5.43
C TYR A 45 11.46 25.80 6.91
N GLN A 46 11.14 24.76 7.68
CA GLN A 46 10.94 24.82 9.13
C GLN A 46 12.18 24.29 9.84
N TYR A 47 12.70 25.07 10.74
CA TYR A 47 13.91 24.78 11.50
C TYR A 47 13.62 24.75 13.00
N GLU A 48 14.38 23.93 13.74
CA GLU A 48 14.52 24.02 15.19
C GLU A 48 15.87 24.63 15.54
N ALA A 49 15.88 25.59 16.49
CA ALA A 49 17.07 26.19 17.07
C ALA A 49 17.21 25.78 18.52
N TYR A 50 18.43 25.42 18.92
CA TYR A 50 18.81 24.89 20.22
C TYR A 50 19.79 25.86 20.89
N GLY A 51 19.34 26.53 21.96
CA GLY A 51 20.12 27.47 22.74
C GLY A 51 21.21 26.82 23.59
N PRO A 52 21.99 27.63 24.35
CA PRO A 52 22.99 27.11 25.25
C PRO A 52 22.44 26.12 26.26
N GLY A 53 23.04 24.93 26.35
CA GLY A 53 22.58 23.85 27.22
C GLY A 53 21.49 22.94 26.63
N GLU A 54 20.96 23.27 25.44
CA GLU A 54 20.05 22.40 24.70
C GLU A 54 20.81 21.65 23.58
N SER A 55 20.42 20.41 23.32
CA SER A 55 21.01 19.61 22.25
C SER A 55 19.93 18.93 21.40
N TYR A 56 20.15 18.89 20.10
CA TYR A 56 19.43 18.00 19.22
C TYR A 56 19.86 16.54 19.49
N VAL A 57 18.88 15.67 19.76
CA VAL A 57 19.12 14.24 19.91
C VAL A 57 18.73 13.59 18.58
N PRO A 58 19.70 13.09 17.79
CA PRO A 58 19.41 12.33 16.58
C PRO A 58 18.57 11.09 16.89
N TYR A 59 17.77 10.66 15.92
CA TYR A 59 17.09 9.38 16.02
C TYR A 59 18.10 8.25 15.85
N GLU A 60 18.19 7.38 16.84
CA GLU A 60 19.06 6.20 16.82
C GLU A 60 18.24 4.97 16.43
N LEU A 61 18.73 4.23 15.44
CA LEU A 61 18.16 2.94 15.08
C LEU A 61 18.52 1.90 16.15
N PRO A 62 17.62 0.93 16.40
CA PRO A 62 17.92 -0.16 17.32
C PRO A 62 19.10 -1.01 16.82
N GLU A 63 19.80 -1.66 17.75
CA GLU A 63 20.83 -2.64 17.43
C GLU A 63 20.19 -3.92 16.85
N TYR A 64 20.87 -4.52 15.89
CA TYR A 64 20.46 -5.77 15.25
C TYR A 64 21.35 -6.91 15.74
N GLN A 65 20.76 -8.03 16.06
CA GLN A 65 21.45 -9.21 16.58
C GLN A 65 21.82 -10.18 15.46
N ASP A 66 22.87 -10.96 15.68
CA ASP A 66 23.15 -12.16 14.89
C ASP A 66 22.18 -13.27 15.35
N VAL A 67 21.43 -13.83 14.38
CA VAL A 67 20.35 -14.76 14.67
C VAL A 67 20.51 -16.12 13.95
N HIS A 68 21.73 -16.48 13.54
CA HIS A 68 21.98 -17.73 12.82
C HIS A 68 21.39 -18.96 13.52
N ASP A 69 21.54 -19.03 14.84
CA ASP A 69 21.10 -20.15 15.68
C ASP A 69 19.84 -19.83 16.52
N ALA A 70 19.17 -18.69 16.24
CA ALA A 70 18.01 -18.26 16.99
C ALA A 70 16.72 -18.97 16.53
N PRO A 71 15.65 -18.96 17.37
CA PRO A 71 14.34 -19.49 16.97
C PRO A 71 13.80 -18.81 15.71
N ALA A 72 13.30 -19.64 14.78
CA ALA A 72 12.81 -19.15 13.50
C ALA A 72 11.35 -18.67 13.56
N VAL A 73 11.07 -17.59 12.82
CA VAL A 73 9.73 -17.10 12.50
C VAL A 73 9.60 -17.05 10.97
N ILE A 74 8.63 -17.77 10.43
CA ILE A 74 8.37 -17.74 8.99
C ILE A 74 7.60 -16.47 8.64
N ILE A 75 8.02 -15.81 7.56
CA ILE A 75 7.35 -14.63 6.99
C ILE A 75 6.96 -14.96 5.55
N VAL A 76 5.67 -14.95 5.25
CA VAL A 76 5.16 -15.19 3.89
C VAL A 76 4.97 -13.85 3.19
N GLY A 77 5.84 -13.55 2.23
CA GLY A 77 5.87 -12.33 1.43
C GLY A 77 7.00 -11.36 1.81
N ALA A 78 7.76 -10.93 0.82
CA ALA A 78 8.87 -9.99 0.91
C ALA A 78 8.48 -8.54 0.53
N GLY A 79 7.23 -8.15 0.76
CA GLY A 79 6.76 -6.76 0.64
C GLY A 79 7.16 -5.91 1.86
N PRO A 80 6.76 -4.62 1.91
CA PRO A 80 7.13 -3.73 3.02
C PRO A 80 6.78 -4.29 4.40
N ALA A 81 5.63 -4.93 4.57
CA ALA A 81 5.24 -5.54 5.86
C ALA A 81 6.22 -6.65 6.27
N GLY A 82 6.51 -7.58 5.35
CA GLY A 82 7.42 -8.71 5.64
C GLY A 82 8.86 -8.27 5.89
N MET A 83 9.39 -7.35 5.07
CA MET A 83 10.76 -6.85 5.22
C MET A 83 10.97 -6.12 6.55
N PHE A 84 10.02 -5.25 6.95
CA PHE A 84 10.13 -4.52 8.20
C PHE A 84 9.83 -5.39 9.42
N ALA A 85 8.97 -6.41 9.28
CA ALA A 85 8.83 -7.46 10.30
C ALA A 85 10.16 -8.21 10.49
N ALA A 86 10.84 -8.59 9.41
CA ALA A 86 12.13 -9.26 9.48
C ALA A 86 13.21 -8.40 10.16
N LEU A 87 13.33 -7.12 9.77
CA LEU A 87 14.25 -6.19 10.43
C LEU A 87 13.94 -6.08 11.94
N LYS A 88 12.66 -6.05 12.31
CA LYS A 88 12.27 -6.00 13.74
C LYS A 88 12.60 -7.29 14.47
N LEU A 89 12.37 -8.45 13.86
CA LEU A 89 12.75 -9.75 14.46
C LEU A 89 14.26 -9.83 14.75
N LEU A 90 15.13 -9.29 13.88
CA LEU A 90 16.57 -9.21 14.14
C LEU A 90 16.88 -8.41 15.41
N THR A 91 16.13 -7.34 15.70
CA THR A 91 16.32 -6.56 16.94
C THR A 91 15.82 -7.30 18.19
N LEU A 92 14.97 -8.30 18.01
CA LEU A 92 14.36 -9.11 19.07
C LEU A 92 15.05 -10.48 19.23
N GLY A 93 16.17 -10.73 18.53
CA GLY A 93 16.92 -11.99 18.62
C GLY A 93 16.18 -13.18 18.00
N LEU A 94 15.32 -12.97 17.00
CA LEU A 94 14.56 -14.02 16.31
C LEU A 94 14.98 -14.10 14.85
N LYS A 95 15.09 -15.32 14.32
CA LYS A 95 15.52 -15.58 12.94
C LYS A 95 14.36 -15.44 11.96
N PRO A 96 14.33 -14.44 11.06
CA PRO A 96 13.34 -14.35 10.01
C PRO A 96 13.66 -15.35 8.88
N VAL A 97 12.65 -16.15 8.48
CA VAL A 97 12.70 -17.00 7.29
C VAL A 97 11.65 -16.50 6.31
N ILE A 98 12.07 -15.79 5.27
CA ILE A 98 11.18 -15.10 4.32
C ILE A 98 10.93 -16.00 3.11
N LEU A 99 9.65 -16.26 2.83
CA LEU A 99 9.18 -17.02 1.67
C LEU A 99 8.51 -16.05 0.69
N GLU A 100 9.19 -15.76 -0.43
CA GLU A 100 8.66 -14.88 -1.48
C GLU A 100 8.30 -15.72 -2.72
N ARG A 101 7.06 -15.56 -3.21
CA ARG A 101 6.58 -16.31 -4.38
C ARG A 101 7.28 -15.93 -5.67
N GLY A 102 7.64 -14.66 -5.80
CA GLY A 102 8.27 -14.12 -7.01
C GLY A 102 9.79 -14.13 -6.97
N LYS A 103 10.36 -13.39 -7.91
CA LYS A 103 11.81 -13.29 -8.12
C LYS A 103 12.38 -12.07 -7.39
N ASN A 104 13.72 -12.01 -7.31
CA ASN A 104 14.43 -10.85 -6.79
C ASN A 104 14.21 -9.61 -7.70
N VAL A 105 14.53 -8.42 -7.19
CA VAL A 105 14.29 -7.14 -7.89
C VAL A 105 14.95 -7.02 -9.27
N HIS A 106 16.03 -7.76 -9.54
CA HIS A 106 16.71 -7.73 -10.83
C HIS A 106 16.01 -8.63 -11.87
N GLU A 107 15.71 -9.86 -11.51
CA GLU A 107 15.04 -10.84 -12.38
C GLU A 107 13.59 -10.44 -12.66
N ARG A 108 12.89 -9.93 -11.66
CA ARG A 108 11.50 -9.44 -11.76
C ARG A 108 11.32 -8.38 -12.85
N LYS A 109 12.33 -7.54 -13.13
CA LYS A 109 12.28 -6.53 -14.19
C LYS A 109 12.01 -7.14 -15.57
N PHE A 110 12.53 -8.34 -15.84
CA PHE A 110 12.30 -9.02 -17.11
C PHE A 110 10.85 -9.48 -17.26
N ASP A 111 10.22 -9.95 -16.16
CA ASP A 111 8.82 -10.37 -16.18
C ASP A 111 7.89 -9.17 -16.37
N MET A 112 8.16 -8.06 -15.71
CA MET A 112 7.43 -6.81 -15.92
C MET A 112 7.59 -6.27 -17.35
N ALA A 113 8.78 -6.39 -17.93
CA ALA A 113 9.02 -6.00 -19.32
C ALA A 113 8.24 -6.89 -20.30
N LYS A 114 8.17 -8.20 -20.07
CA LYS A 114 7.35 -9.14 -20.86
C LYS A 114 5.86 -8.80 -20.74
N LEU A 115 5.39 -8.52 -19.53
CA LEU A 115 4.00 -8.11 -19.30
C LEU A 115 3.66 -6.84 -20.10
N SER A 116 4.53 -5.84 -20.08
CA SER A 116 4.27 -4.57 -20.79
C SER A 116 4.41 -4.69 -22.30
N ARG A 117 5.43 -5.42 -22.80
CA ARG A 117 5.73 -5.52 -24.22
C ARG A 117 4.90 -6.58 -24.94
N ASP A 118 4.81 -7.76 -24.32
CA ASP A 118 4.27 -8.96 -24.95
C ASP A 118 2.90 -9.36 -24.38
N GLY A 119 2.44 -8.72 -23.29
CA GLY A 119 1.20 -9.04 -22.60
C GLY A 119 1.24 -10.38 -21.85
N ILE A 120 2.43 -10.94 -21.60
CA ILE A 120 2.61 -12.23 -20.92
C ILE A 120 2.63 -12.00 -19.41
N VAL A 121 1.66 -12.58 -18.70
CA VAL A 121 1.57 -12.54 -17.23
C VAL A 121 2.37 -13.72 -16.65
N ASP A 122 3.37 -13.42 -15.81
CA ASP A 122 3.92 -14.40 -14.87
C ASP A 122 3.08 -14.34 -13.59
N PRO A 123 2.34 -15.39 -13.20
CA PRO A 123 1.43 -15.35 -12.05
C PRO A 123 2.16 -15.24 -10.71
N ASP A 124 3.45 -15.51 -10.66
CA ASP A 124 4.27 -15.46 -9.45
C ASP A 124 5.27 -14.30 -9.43
N SER A 125 5.57 -13.65 -10.60
CA SER A 125 6.54 -12.56 -10.70
C SER A 125 6.06 -11.45 -11.64
N ASN A 126 5.61 -10.31 -11.08
CA ASN A 126 5.00 -9.20 -11.83
C ASN A 126 5.08 -7.89 -11.05
N TYR A 127 4.24 -6.88 -11.34
CA TYR A 127 4.20 -5.62 -10.59
C TYR A 127 3.69 -5.76 -9.14
N CYS A 128 2.98 -6.82 -8.80
CA CYS A 128 2.45 -7.05 -7.45
C CYS A 128 3.30 -8.03 -6.64
N TYR A 129 3.87 -9.03 -7.29
CA TYR A 129 4.64 -10.11 -6.66
C TYR A 129 6.12 -10.05 -7.00
N GLY A 130 6.94 -10.53 -6.08
CA GLY A 130 8.38 -10.50 -6.10
C GLY A 130 8.94 -9.57 -5.02
N GLU A 131 10.22 -9.59 -4.84
CA GLU A 131 10.96 -8.85 -3.82
C GLU A 131 10.55 -7.37 -3.75
N GLY A 132 10.24 -6.90 -2.54
CA GLY A 132 9.73 -5.55 -2.28
C GLY A 132 8.24 -5.35 -2.58
N GLY A 133 7.52 -6.39 -3.07
CA GLY A 133 6.09 -6.36 -3.35
C GLY A 133 5.70 -5.30 -4.40
N ALA A 134 4.45 -4.84 -4.38
CA ALA A 134 3.95 -3.79 -5.27
C ALA A 134 4.64 -2.43 -5.06
N GLY A 135 5.26 -2.22 -3.89
CA GLY A 135 5.99 -0.98 -3.55
C GLY A 135 7.28 -0.78 -4.34
N ALA A 136 8.04 -1.85 -4.64
CA ALA A 136 9.39 -1.77 -5.20
C ALA A 136 9.49 -0.99 -6.52
N PHE A 137 8.47 -1.06 -7.35
CA PHE A 137 8.39 -0.38 -8.65
C PHE A 137 7.26 0.65 -8.72
N SER A 138 6.97 1.32 -7.61
CA SER A 138 6.00 2.42 -7.52
C SER A 138 6.71 3.79 -7.45
N ASP A 139 5.94 4.88 -7.34
CA ASP A 139 6.50 6.21 -6.99
C ASP A 139 7.19 6.19 -5.60
N GLY A 140 6.88 5.22 -4.78
CA GLY A 140 7.50 5.08 -3.46
C GLY A 140 7.10 6.15 -2.47
N LYS A 141 5.84 6.57 -2.47
CA LYS A 141 5.31 7.54 -1.50
C LYS A 141 5.39 7.00 -0.08
N LEU A 142 5.92 7.82 0.81
CA LEU A 142 6.13 7.49 2.23
C LEU A 142 5.20 8.27 3.16
N TYR A 143 4.31 9.08 2.60
CA TYR A 143 3.34 9.82 3.40
C TYR A 143 2.23 8.90 3.92
N THR A 144 1.94 9.00 5.22
CA THR A 144 0.80 8.36 5.86
C THR A 144 0.05 9.35 6.75
N ARG A 145 -1.28 9.25 6.78
CA ARG A 145 -2.12 10.06 7.69
C ARG A 145 -2.22 9.44 9.08
N SER A 146 -1.76 8.21 9.25
CA SER A 146 -1.90 7.46 10.50
C SER A 146 -0.66 7.62 11.39
N SER A 147 -0.71 8.56 12.34
CA SER A 147 0.30 8.72 13.40
C SER A 147 0.10 7.76 14.59
N LYS A 148 -1.05 7.07 14.66
CA LYS A 148 -1.42 6.21 15.80
C LYS A 148 -0.83 4.79 15.76
N ARG A 149 -0.20 4.39 14.65
CA ARG A 149 0.22 3.00 14.41
C ARG A 149 1.67 2.70 14.79
N GLY A 150 2.45 3.68 15.23
CA GLY A 150 3.86 3.52 15.58
C GLY A 150 4.71 4.71 15.19
N ASP A 151 6.02 4.64 15.48
CA ASP A 151 6.96 5.72 15.18
C ASP A 151 7.38 5.68 13.69
N LEU A 152 6.83 6.59 12.91
CA LEU A 152 7.20 6.78 11.50
C LEU A 152 8.71 6.98 11.29
N ARG A 153 9.42 7.58 12.27
CA ARG A 153 10.85 7.84 12.17
C ARG A 153 11.64 6.54 12.06
N GLU A 154 11.22 5.46 12.75
CA GLU A 154 11.89 4.15 12.65
C GLU A 154 11.92 3.68 11.17
N VAL A 155 10.79 3.75 10.47
CA VAL A 155 10.70 3.34 9.06
C VAL A 155 11.55 4.23 8.16
N LEU A 156 11.46 5.56 8.31
CA LEU A 156 12.19 6.49 7.45
C LEU A 156 13.71 6.38 7.66
N HIS A 157 14.18 6.29 8.91
CA HIS A 157 15.60 6.14 9.22
C HIS A 157 16.16 4.79 8.75
N GLN A 158 15.38 3.70 8.85
CA GLN A 158 15.76 2.42 8.25
C GLN A 158 15.90 2.53 6.72
N LEU A 159 14.94 3.16 6.02
CA LEU A 159 15.04 3.36 4.58
C LEU A 159 16.29 4.17 4.21
N VAL A 160 16.64 5.22 4.97
CA VAL A 160 17.88 5.99 4.77
C VAL A 160 19.13 5.14 5.03
N LYS A 161 19.15 4.31 6.09
CA LYS A 161 20.24 3.35 6.35
C LYS A 161 20.49 2.44 5.15
N PHE A 162 19.43 2.03 4.46
CA PHE A 162 19.51 1.13 3.31
C PHE A 162 19.62 1.83 1.96
N GLY A 163 19.86 3.16 1.93
CA GLY A 163 20.23 3.88 0.70
C GLY A 163 19.18 4.83 0.14
N ALA A 164 18.07 5.07 0.81
CA ALA A 164 17.17 6.15 0.45
C ALA A 164 17.82 7.53 0.74
N SER A 165 17.40 8.57 -0.02
CA SER A 165 17.87 9.94 0.23
C SER A 165 17.47 10.40 1.64
N LYS A 166 18.38 11.15 2.30
CA LYS A 166 18.08 11.81 3.59
C LYS A 166 16.95 12.83 3.46
N ASP A 167 16.63 13.29 2.28
CA ASP A 167 15.52 14.21 2.04
C ASP A 167 14.16 13.66 2.50
N ILE A 168 13.99 12.34 2.51
CA ILE A 168 12.75 11.73 3.01
C ILE A 168 12.48 12.01 4.49
N LEU A 169 13.50 12.42 5.25
CA LEU A 169 13.35 12.78 6.67
C LEU A 169 12.80 14.18 6.87
N ILE A 170 12.92 15.05 5.85
CA ILE A 170 12.56 16.48 5.93
C ILE A 170 11.45 16.87 4.97
N ASP A 171 11.21 16.13 3.90
CA ASP A 171 10.16 16.43 2.94
C ASP A 171 8.77 16.20 3.53
N ALA A 172 7.86 17.15 3.29
CA ALA A 172 6.46 17.01 3.72
C ALA A 172 5.73 15.86 3.02
N HIS A 173 6.09 15.58 1.77
CA HIS A 173 5.57 14.50 0.94
C HIS A 173 6.73 13.64 0.42
N PRO A 174 7.38 12.85 1.30
CA PRO A 174 8.57 12.10 0.93
C PRO A 174 8.24 10.97 -0.03
N HIS A 175 9.17 10.73 -0.97
CA HIS A 175 9.11 9.62 -1.93
C HIS A 175 10.52 9.13 -2.27
N ILE A 176 10.64 7.92 -2.81
CA ILE A 176 11.94 7.33 -3.18
C ILE A 176 12.09 7.21 -4.70
N GLY A 177 11.04 6.72 -5.38
CA GLY A 177 11.04 6.49 -6.83
C GLY A 177 11.39 5.06 -7.24
N SER A 178 10.84 4.65 -8.37
CA SER A 178 10.95 3.29 -8.92
C SER A 178 12.36 2.89 -9.38
N ASP A 179 13.26 3.84 -9.56
CA ASP A 179 14.67 3.65 -9.91
C ASP A 179 15.55 3.38 -8.68
N ARG A 180 15.16 3.86 -7.48
CA ARG A 180 15.95 3.75 -6.25
C ARG A 180 15.42 2.70 -5.27
N LEU A 181 14.11 2.50 -5.21
CA LEU A 181 13.50 1.50 -4.32
C LEU A 181 14.09 0.10 -4.48
N PRO A 182 14.35 -0.43 -5.71
CA PRO A 182 14.96 -1.75 -5.85
C PRO A 182 16.29 -1.90 -5.14
N VAL A 183 17.13 -0.86 -5.15
CA VAL A 183 18.44 -0.85 -4.45
C VAL A 183 18.24 -0.88 -2.93
N VAL A 184 17.29 -0.09 -2.41
CA VAL A 184 16.96 -0.07 -0.98
C VAL A 184 16.47 -1.46 -0.52
N VAL A 185 15.58 -2.06 -1.30
CA VAL A 185 15.03 -3.40 -1.03
C VAL A 185 16.11 -4.48 -1.03
N GLU A 186 17.00 -4.45 -2.01
CA GLU A 186 18.14 -5.38 -2.09
C GLU A 186 19.10 -5.21 -0.90
N ASN A 187 19.39 -3.99 -0.49
CA ASN A 187 20.22 -3.71 0.68
C ASN A 187 19.58 -4.23 1.97
N ILE A 188 18.25 -4.11 2.12
CA ILE A 188 17.51 -4.70 3.26
C ILE A 188 17.66 -6.22 3.25
N ARG A 189 17.45 -6.90 2.12
CA ARG A 189 17.65 -8.35 2.01
C ARG A 189 19.06 -8.78 2.39
N ASN A 190 20.06 -8.14 1.79
CA ASN A 190 21.46 -8.48 2.03
C ASN A 190 21.82 -8.30 3.51
N PHE A 191 21.27 -7.27 4.17
CA PHE A 191 21.44 -7.03 5.60
C PHE A 191 20.80 -8.12 6.44
N ILE A 192 19.55 -8.52 6.13
CA ILE A 192 18.83 -9.59 6.85
C ILE A 192 19.62 -10.91 6.76
N VAL A 193 20.08 -11.26 5.56
CA VAL A 193 20.85 -12.50 5.32
C VAL A 193 22.20 -12.45 6.05
N ALA A 194 22.88 -11.31 6.05
CA ALA A 194 24.16 -11.14 6.75
C ALA A 194 24.05 -11.29 8.28
N HIS A 195 22.84 -11.14 8.84
CA HIS A 195 22.56 -11.32 10.29
C HIS A 195 21.93 -12.71 10.59
N GLY A 196 21.94 -13.66 9.65
CA GLY A 196 21.45 -15.02 9.87
C GLY A 196 20.00 -15.29 9.45
N GLY A 197 19.29 -14.30 8.91
CA GLY A 197 17.97 -14.51 8.30
C GLY A 197 18.05 -15.25 6.97
N GLU A 198 16.93 -15.81 6.52
CA GLU A 198 16.83 -16.55 5.28
C GLU A 198 15.86 -15.89 4.29
N TYR A 199 16.18 -15.98 2.98
CA TYR A 199 15.34 -15.53 1.88
C TYR A 199 15.18 -16.64 0.84
N HIS A 200 13.95 -17.05 0.58
CA HIS A 200 13.60 -18.07 -0.39
C HIS A 200 12.70 -17.47 -1.47
N PHE A 201 13.23 -17.36 -2.70
CA PHE A 201 12.49 -16.91 -3.88
C PHE A 201 11.85 -18.09 -4.61
N GLY A 202 10.79 -17.83 -5.39
CA GLY A 202 10.00 -18.87 -6.05
C GLY A 202 9.23 -19.76 -5.05
N ALA A 203 9.11 -19.31 -3.80
CA ALA A 203 8.52 -20.05 -2.70
C ALA A 203 7.04 -19.67 -2.50
N ARG A 204 6.18 -19.99 -3.47
CA ARG A 204 4.73 -19.77 -3.35
C ARG A 204 4.14 -20.71 -2.32
N VAL A 205 3.67 -20.18 -1.20
CA VAL A 205 3.01 -20.94 -0.14
C VAL A 205 1.63 -21.41 -0.60
N VAL A 206 1.35 -22.71 -0.40
CA VAL A 206 0.10 -23.36 -0.80
C VAL A 206 -0.66 -24.01 0.37
N SER A 207 0.00 -24.25 1.51
CA SER A 207 -0.66 -24.67 2.75
C SER A 207 0.12 -24.21 3.99
N ILE A 208 -0.62 -24.03 5.09
CA ILE A 208 -0.09 -23.82 6.45
C ILE A 208 -0.90 -24.74 7.36
N GLU A 209 -0.23 -25.70 7.99
CA GLU A 209 -0.86 -26.77 8.79
C GLU A 209 -0.24 -26.82 10.18
N SER A 210 -1.06 -27.07 11.20
CA SER A 210 -0.57 -27.33 12.57
C SER A 210 -0.28 -28.82 12.76
N ALA A 211 0.85 -29.15 13.38
CA ALA A 211 1.22 -30.55 13.69
C ALA A 211 0.20 -31.27 14.59
N SER A 212 -0.67 -30.53 15.30
CA SER A 212 -1.70 -31.06 16.20
C SER A 212 -3.06 -31.33 15.54
N GLY A 213 -3.19 -31.19 14.23
CA GLY A 213 -4.47 -31.11 13.52
C GLY A 213 -4.82 -32.22 12.56
N SER A 214 -4.68 -33.49 12.93
CA SER A 214 -5.53 -34.54 12.35
C SER A 214 -6.82 -34.68 13.19
N ARG A 215 -7.71 -33.66 13.14
CA ARG A 215 -9.10 -33.89 13.60
C ARG A 215 -9.85 -34.60 12.50
N ASN A 216 -10.31 -35.82 12.82
CA ASN A 216 -11.25 -36.55 11.98
C ASN A 216 -12.45 -35.67 11.62
N ALA A 217 -12.75 -35.60 10.32
CA ALA A 217 -13.87 -34.85 9.74
C ALA A 217 -15.29 -35.36 10.16
N ASN A 218 -15.42 -36.08 11.29
CA ASN A 218 -16.66 -36.72 11.74
C ASN A 218 -17.16 -36.29 13.11
N GLU A 219 -16.68 -35.18 13.70
CA GLU A 219 -17.36 -34.63 14.87
C GLU A 219 -18.23 -33.44 14.48
N PRO A 220 -19.55 -33.45 14.82
CA PRO A 220 -20.43 -32.34 14.49
C PRO A 220 -20.02 -31.09 15.27
N SER A 221 -19.91 -29.97 14.56
CA SER A 221 -19.66 -28.64 15.10
C SER A 221 -20.69 -28.31 16.19
N ARG A 222 -20.23 -28.03 17.42
CA ARG A 222 -21.07 -27.35 18.41
C ARG A 222 -21.31 -25.93 17.91
N ASP A 223 -22.59 -25.62 17.67
CA ASP A 223 -23.05 -24.29 17.27
C ASP A 223 -22.53 -23.23 18.22
N VAL A 224 -21.72 -22.32 17.69
CA VAL A 224 -21.38 -21.06 18.34
C VAL A 224 -22.41 -20.03 17.85
N PRO A 225 -23.23 -19.43 18.72
CA PRO A 225 -24.19 -18.42 18.28
C PRO A 225 -23.48 -17.19 17.74
N ALA A 226 -23.91 -16.71 16.58
CA ALA A 226 -23.46 -15.46 16.00
C ALA A 226 -23.82 -14.28 16.93
N ALA A 227 -22.83 -13.72 17.59
CA ALA A 227 -23.00 -12.49 18.37
C ALA A 227 -23.06 -11.30 17.42
N THR A 228 -24.23 -10.70 17.33
CA THR A 228 -24.54 -9.46 16.62
C THR A 228 -23.80 -8.30 17.30
N VAL A 229 -22.77 -7.77 16.66
CA VAL A 229 -22.14 -6.51 17.09
C VAL A 229 -22.89 -5.36 16.45
N ALA A 230 -23.81 -4.76 17.24
CA ALA A 230 -24.51 -3.55 16.87
C ALA A 230 -23.55 -2.34 16.90
N ALA A 231 -23.53 -1.59 15.82
CA ALA A 231 -22.89 -0.29 15.73
C ALA A 231 -23.45 0.68 16.76
N ARG A 232 -22.61 1.25 17.62
CA ARG A 232 -22.96 2.41 18.45
C ARG A 232 -22.36 3.68 17.86
N GLY A 233 -23.25 4.56 17.42
CA GLY A 233 -22.93 5.92 17.05
C GLY A 233 -22.53 6.77 18.26
N LEU A 234 -21.65 7.73 18.00
CA LEU A 234 -21.21 8.77 18.92
C LEU A 234 -22.34 9.79 19.15
N VAL A 235 -22.78 9.96 20.39
CA VAL A 235 -23.45 11.18 20.87
C VAL A 235 -22.86 11.55 22.22
N ASN A 236 -22.57 12.86 22.36
CA ASN A 236 -21.95 13.53 23.50
C ASN A 236 -22.85 13.62 24.75
N GLY A 237 -22.18 13.64 25.92
CA GLY A 237 -22.52 14.56 27.02
C GLY A 237 -23.18 13.96 28.27
N GLY A 238 -22.54 14.13 29.43
CA GLY A 238 -23.16 14.20 30.75
C GLY A 238 -22.72 13.17 31.80
N ASP A 239 -21.90 13.63 32.73
CA ASP A 239 -21.50 13.02 34.01
C ASP A 239 -22.57 13.38 35.11
N PRO A 240 -22.46 12.93 36.39
CA PRO A 240 -22.22 11.61 36.99
C PRO A 240 -23.32 11.18 37.99
N LEU A 241 -23.24 9.94 38.50
CA LEU A 241 -23.43 9.63 39.94
C LEU A 241 -23.33 8.11 40.26
N ARG A 242 -22.70 7.84 41.40
CA ARG A 242 -22.39 6.56 42.04
C ARG A 242 -23.55 5.59 42.20
N SER A 243 -23.27 4.27 42.04
CA SER A 243 -23.70 3.28 43.04
C SER A 243 -22.85 1.99 42.88
N SER A 244 -22.42 1.52 44.04
CA SER A 244 -21.69 0.30 44.32
C SER A 244 -22.53 -0.97 44.02
N GLY A 245 -21.94 -1.91 43.28
CA GLY A 245 -22.46 -3.26 43.14
C GLY A 245 -21.35 -4.12 42.52
N GLY A 246 -20.77 -5.02 43.32
CA GLY A 246 -19.78 -5.97 42.86
C GLY A 246 -20.40 -6.94 41.87
N ASP A 247 -19.78 -7.04 40.71
CA ASP A 247 -20.10 -8.05 39.72
C ASP A 247 -18.82 -8.89 39.52
N GLU A 248 -18.87 -10.09 40.01
CA GLU A 248 -17.88 -11.14 39.76
C GLU A 248 -17.84 -11.40 38.25
N ARG A 249 -16.87 -10.81 37.55
CA ARG A 249 -16.57 -11.20 36.19
C ARG A 249 -15.99 -12.61 36.24
N SER A 250 -16.79 -13.59 35.85
CA SER A 250 -16.28 -14.90 35.52
C SER A 250 -15.21 -14.73 34.42
N GLU A 251 -13.95 -14.91 34.76
CA GLU A 251 -12.90 -15.22 33.82
C GLU A 251 -13.33 -16.45 33.03
N VAL A 252 -13.78 -16.23 31.81
CA VAL A 252 -13.88 -17.30 30.84
C VAL A 252 -12.45 -17.72 30.54
N ASP A 253 -12.01 -18.75 31.21
CA ASP A 253 -10.78 -19.48 30.95
C ASP A 253 -10.83 -19.92 29.47
N ARG A 254 -10.29 -19.05 28.59
CA ARG A 254 -10.03 -19.41 27.20
C ARG A 254 -8.86 -20.37 27.22
N GLY A 255 -9.16 -21.67 27.39
CA GLY A 255 -8.19 -22.73 27.43
C GLY A 255 -7.12 -22.52 26.34
N TYR A 256 -5.94 -22.11 26.75
CA TYR A 256 -4.77 -21.97 25.90
C TYR A 256 -4.44 -23.34 25.30
N ILE A 257 -4.68 -23.51 24.00
CA ILE A 257 -4.22 -24.69 23.25
C ILE A 257 -2.79 -24.39 22.86
N PRO A 258 -1.78 -25.12 23.38
CA PRO A 258 -0.40 -24.94 22.95
C PRO A 258 -0.34 -25.11 21.43
N VAL A 259 0.02 -24.05 20.72
CA VAL A 259 0.22 -24.13 19.27
C VAL A 259 1.46 -24.97 19.05
N GLY A 260 1.27 -26.16 18.48
CA GLY A 260 2.36 -26.99 17.97
C GLY A 260 3.12 -26.27 16.87
N GLU A 261 4.19 -26.87 16.40
CA GLU A 261 4.92 -26.40 15.24
C GLU A 261 4.00 -26.31 14.01
N LEU A 262 4.07 -25.20 13.26
CA LEU A 262 3.38 -25.02 11.99
C LEU A 262 4.27 -25.52 10.85
N THR A 263 3.69 -26.27 9.92
CA THR A 263 4.34 -26.69 8.67
C THR A 263 3.79 -25.84 7.52
N VAL A 264 4.66 -25.08 6.86
CA VAL A 264 4.35 -24.28 5.67
C VAL A 264 4.88 -24.99 4.45
N ARG A 265 4.00 -25.29 3.47
CA ARG A 265 4.38 -25.95 2.22
C ARG A 265 4.33 -24.98 1.06
N THR A 266 5.30 -25.09 0.17
CA THR A 266 5.38 -24.33 -1.05
C THR A 266 4.98 -25.17 -2.28
N ALA A 267 4.66 -24.50 -3.38
CA ALA A 267 4.20 -25.15 -4.61
C ALA A 267 5.24 -26.07 -5.25
N ASP A 268 6.54 -25.86 -4.98
CA ASP A 268 7.65 -26.72 -5.40
C ASP A 268 7.90 -27.91 -4.46
N GLY A 269 7.03 -28.10 -3.46
CA GLY A 269 7.05 -29.22 -2.53
C GLY A 269 8.00 -29.09 -1.34
N LYS A 270 8.62 -27.94 -1.12
CA LYS A 270 9.43 -27.70 0.08
C LYS A 270 8.57 -27.48 1.30
N GLU A 271 9.09 -27.89 2.46
CA GLU A 271 8.47 -27.69 3.77
C GLU A 271 9.36 -26.82 4.64
N PHE A 272 8.73 -25.86 5.31
CA PHE A 272 9.35 -25.01 6.33
C PHE A 272 8.58 -25.15 7.63
N ARG A 273 9.27 -25.13 8.77
CA ARG A 273 8.65 -25.34 10.07
C ARG A 273 9.03 -24.22 11.02
N ALA A 274 8.04 -23.70 11.72
CA ALA A 274 8.22 -22.73 12.80
C ALA A 274 7.01 -22.72 13.73
N GLN A 275 7.17 -22.18 14.93
CA GLN A 275 6.04 -22.01 15.85
C GLN A 275 5.10 -20.87 15.44
N LYS A 276 5.60 -19.89 14.72
CA LYS A 276 4.88 -18.68 14.33
C LYS A 276 5.09 -18.33 12.86
N VAL A 277 4.00 -17.89 12.22
CA VAL A 277 3.99 -17.48 10.81
C VAL A 277 3.39 -16.09 10.67
N ILE A 278 4.14 -15.13 10.14
CA ILE A 278 3.65 -13.80 9.74
C ILE A 278 3.17 -13.88 8.29
N LEU A 279 1.90 -13.56 8.02
CA LEU A 279 1.29 -13.62 6.70
C LEU A 279 1.22 -12.22 6.09
N ALA A 280 2.21 -11.86 5.27
CA ALA A 280 2.42 -10.52 4.69
C ALA A 280 2.32 -10.49 3.15
N THR A 281 1.34 -11.19 2.57
CA THR A 281 1.23 -11.56 1.16
C THR A 281 0.75 -10.45 0.21
N GLY A 282 0.36 -9.27 0.74
CA GLY A 282 -0.21 -8.18 -0.06
C GLY A 282 -1.65 -8.44 -0.54
N HIS A 283 -2.31 -7.41 -1.07
CA HIS A 283 -3.74 -7.44 -1.38
C HIS A 283 -4.12 -8.16 -2.68
N SER A 284 -3.15 -8.53 -3.51
CA SER A 284 -3.41 -9.18 -4.81
C SER A 284 -3.36 -10.71 -4.76
N ALA A 285 -2.93 -11.31 -3.64
CA ALA A 285 -2.75 -12.76 -3.48
C ALA A 285 -4.10 -13.46 -3.17
N ARG A 286 -4.97 -13.56 -4.18
CA ARG A 286 -6.31 -14.16 -4.08
C ARG A 286 -6.26 -15.62 -3.67
N ASP A 287 -5.30 -16.37 -4.18
CA ASP A 287 -5.02 -17.77 -3.84
C ASP A 287 -4.74 -17.98 -2.35
N VAL A 288 -4.17 -16.99 -1.66
CA VAL A 288 -3.94 -17.08 -0.21
C VAL A 288 -5.27 -16.98 0.58
N TYR A 289 -6.19 -16.13 0.15
CA TYR A 289 -7.52 -16.09 0.79
C TYR A 289 -8.29 -17.40 0.60
N GLU A 290 -8.21 -17.98 -0.61
CA GLU A 290 -8.80 -19.27 -0.89
C GLU A 290 -8.15 -20.40 -0.06
N MET A 291 -6.81 -20.38 0.08
CA MET A 291 -6.06 -21.30 0.91
C MET A 291 -6.52 -21.24 2.37
N LEU A 292 -6.65 -20.02 2.93
CA LEU A 292 -7.11 -19.83 4.30
C LEU A 292 -8.54 -20.29 4.49
N ALA A 293 -9.45 -20.01 3.56
CA ALA A 293 -10.83 -20.48 3.60
C ALA A 293 -10.92 -22.01 3.60
N LYS A 294 -10.12 -22.68 2.75
CA LYS A 294 -10.04 -24.15 2.70
C LYS A 294 -9.50 -24.75 4.01
N ALA A 295 -8.64 -24.02 4.71
CA ALA A 295 -8.13 -24.41 6.04
C ALA A 295 -9.12 -24.11 7.18
N GLY A 296 -10.35 -23.62 6.89
CA GLY A 296 -11.35 -23.25 7.88
C GLY A 296 -11.14 -21.87 8.52
N GLY A 297 -10.28 -21.05 7.92
CA GLY A 297 -10.01 -19.70 8.40
C GLY A 297 -11.17 -18.73 8.14
N ALA A 298 -11.52 -17.91 9.11
CA ALA A 298 -12.52 -16.85 8.99
C ALA A 298 -12.02 -15.71 8.08
N LEU A 299 -12.84 -15.26 7.17
CA LEU A 299 -12.58 -14.15 6.28
C LEU A 299 -13.79 -13.21 6.22
N GLU A 300 -13.56 -11.94 5.96
CA GLU A 300 -14.60 -10.93 5.86
C GLU A 300 -14.51 -10.18 4.53
N ALA A 301 -15.65 -9.88 3.90
CA ALA A 301 -15.70 -8.95 2.79
C ALA A 301 -15.34 -7.55 3.30
N LYS A 302 -14.40 -6.87 2.62
CA LYS A 302 -13.91 -5.56 3.02
C LYS A 302 -14.05 -4.55 1.90
N GLY A 303 -14.67 -3.39 2.18
CA GLY A 303 -14.76 -2.27 1.25
C GLY A 303 -13.39 -1.86 0.68
N PHE A 304 -13.41 -1.46 -0.58
CA PHE A 304 -12.26 -0.99 -1.34
C PHE A 304 -12.67 0.19 -2.24
N ALA A 305 -11.85 0.60 -3.19
CA ALA A 305 -12.23 1.61 -4.16
C ALA A 305 -11.85 1.17 -5.57
N MET A 306 -12.65 1.56 -6.56
CA MET A 306 -12.45 1.22 -7.97
C MET A 306 -12.78 2.41 -8.86
N GLY A 307 -12.07 2.54 -9.99
CA GLY A 307 -12.34 3.59 -10.96
C GLY A 307 -11.43 3.50 -12.17
N VAL A 308 -10.90 4.63 -12.58
CA VAL A 308 -10.05 4.76 -13.76
C VAL A 308 -8.69 5.31 -13.39
N ARG A 309 -7.69 5.01 -14.20
CA ARG A 309 -6.43 5.73 -14.19
C ARG A 309 -6.56 6.95 -15.10
N VAL A 310 -6.34 8.14 -14.54
CA VAL A 310 -6.41 9.41 -15.26
C VAL A 310 -5.00 9.86 -15.60
N GLU A 311 -4.74 10.13 -16.86
CA GLU A 311 -3.45 10.64 -17.32
C GLU A 311 -3.60 12.03 -17.95
N HIS A 312 -2.78 12.96 -17.51
CA HIS A 312 -2.66 14.32 -18.06
C HIS A 312 -1.23 14.58 -18.54
N PRO A 313 -1.00 15.50 -19.48
CA PRO A 313 0.33 16.11 -19.66
C PRO A 313 0.81 16.71 -18.34
N GLN A 314 2.04 16.40 -17.89
CA GLN A 314 2.58 16.92 -16.62
C GLN A 314 2.66 18.44 -16.60
N GLU A 315 3.03 19.05 -17.72
CA GLU A 315 3.07 20.50 -17.88
C GLU A 315 1.74 21.16 -17.53
N LYS A 316 0.62 20.54 -17.93
CA LYS A 316 -0.71 21.03 -17.60
C LYS A 316 -0.98 20.99 -16.10
N ILE A 317 -0.60 19.92 -15.42
CA ILE A 317 -0.73 19.82 -13.96
C ILE A 317 0.18 20.84 -13.26
N ASN A 318 1.41 21.01 -13.73
CA ASN A 318 2.31 22.04 -13.23
C ASN A 318 1.68 23.44 -13.37
N TRP A 319 1.11 23.74 -14.53
CA TRP A 319 0.44 25.01 -14.76
C TRP A 319 -0.76 25.23 -13.83
N CYS A 320 -1.58 24.18 -13.62
CA CYS A 320 -2.73 24.25 -12.72
C CYS A 320 -2.32 24.51 -11.28
N GLN A 321 -1.36 23.73 -10.77
CA GLN A 321 -0.98 23.74 -9.35
C GLN A 321 -0.09 24.94 -8.99
N TYR A 322 0.75 25.39 -9.93
CA TYR A 322 1.64 26.54 -9.72
C TYR A 322 1.11 27.84 -10.34
N HIS A 323 -0.17 27.90 -10.69
CA HIS A 323 -0.86 29.09 -11.20
C HIS A 323 -0.14 29.74 -12.39
N GLY A 324 0.40 28.93 -13.30
CA GLY A 324 1.18 29.39 -14.46
C GLY A 324 2.62 29.80 -14.15
N GLN A 325 3.11 29.65 -12.92
CA GLN A 325 4.45 30.09 -12.49
C GLN A 325 5.51 28.98 -12.49
N TRP A 326 5.19 27.80 -13.05
CA TRP A 326 6.15 26.72 -13.16
C TRP A 326 7.33 27.09 -14.08
N LYS A 327 8.55 26.73 -13.66
CA LYS A 327 9.79 26.95 -14.40
C LYS A 327 10.66 25.69 -14.30
N PRO A 328 11.60 25.48 -15.25
CA PRO A 328 12.61 24.43 -15.13
C PRO A 328 13.35 24.49 -13.77
N GLY A 329 13.54 23.35 -13.12
CA GLY A 329 14.13 23.26 -11.78
C GLY A 329 13.10 23.28 -10.63
N VAL A 330 11.85 23.62 -10.89
CA VAL A 330 10.74 23.45 -9.93
C VAL A 330 10.25 21.99 -10.00
N PRO A 331 10.02 21.31 -8.86
CA PRO A 331 9.52 19.93 -8.85
C PRO A 331 8.24 19.76 -9.67
N ALA A 332 8.06 18.57 -10.25
CA ALA A 332 6.80 18.22 -10.89
C ALA A 332 5.65 18.31 -9.88
N ALA A 333 4.59 19.01 -10.25
CA ALA A 333 3.45 19.22 -9.37
C ALA A 333 2.68 17.91 -9.15
N GLU A 334 2.28 17.71 -7.91
CA GLU A 334 1.34 16.65 -7.50
C GLU A 334 -0.02 17.24 -7.15
N TYR A 335 -1.03 16.39 -7.10
CA TYR A 335 -2.37 16.77 -6.66
C TYR A 335 -3.06 15.68 -5.85
N SER A 336 -3.97 16.11 -5.02
CA SER A 336 -4.94 15.23 -4.38
C SER A 336 -6.28 15.94 -4.26
N PHE A 337 -7.37 15.20 -4.40
CA PHE A 337 -8.72 15.70 -4.15
C PHE A 337 -9.63 14.60 -3.61
N VAL A 338 -10.70 15.04 -2.96
CA VAL A 338 -11.81 14.20 -2.51
C VAL A 338 -13.10 14.96 -2.80
N GLU A 339 -14.04 14.32 -3.47
CA GLU A 339 -15.39 14.81 -3.71
C GLU A 339 -16.41 13.82 -3.11
N GLN A 340 -17.48 14.34 -2.53
CA GLN A 340 -18.58 13.51 -2.05
C GLN A 340 -19.69 13.49 -3.11
N VAL A 341 -19.99 12.30 -3.62
CA VAL A 341 -20.99 12.12 -4.67
C VAL A 341 -21.94 10.99 -4.29
N ASP A 342 -23.22 11.31 -4.16
CA ASP A 342 -24.29 10.37 -3.86
C ASP A 342 -23.93 9.43 -2.68
N GLY A 343 -23.46 10.03 -1.57
CA GLY A 343 -23.13 9.32 -0.34
C GLY A 343 -21.85 8.48 -0.34
N ARG A 344 -21.02 8.58 -1.40
CA ARG A 344 -19.72 7.89 -1.50
C ARG A 344 -18.59 8.86 -1.82
N GLY A 345 -17.40 8.58 -1.30
CA GLY A 345 -16.19 9.32 -1.65
C GLY A 345 -15.71 8.99 -3.05
N VAL A 346 -15.39 10.03 -3.84
CA VAL A 346 -14.64 9.95 -5.09
C VAL A 346 -13.33 10.69 -4.86
N PHE A 347 -12.19 10.02 -5.04
CA PHE A 347 -10.91 10.62 -4.66
C PHE A 347 -9.76 10.21 -5.59
N SER A 348 -8.75 11.07 -5.62
CA SER A 348 -7.50 10.73 -6.28
C SER A 348 -6.69 9.77 -5.42
N PHE A 349 -6.16 8.73 -6.05
CA PHE A 349 -5.38 7.68 -5.42
C PHE A 349 -4.04 7.51 -6.15
N CYS A 350 -2.97 7.32 -5.38
CA CYS A 350 -1.62 7.04 -5.90
C CYS A 350 -1.24 7.89 -7.12
N MET A 351 -1.32 9.24 -6.98
CA MET A 351 -0.91 10.18 -8.03
C MET A 351 0.61 10.10 -8.24
N CYS A 352 1.04 9.95 -9.50
CA CYS A 352 2.43 9.79 -9.95
C CYS A 352 2.83 10.97 -10.83
N PRO A 353 3.48 12.01 -10.27
CA PRO A 353 3.97 13.15 -11.06
C PRO A 353 5.12 12.72 -11.96
N GLY A 354 5.19 13.26 -13.18
CA GLY A 354 6.24 12.90 -14.13
C GLY A 354 6.38 11.39 -14.32
N GLY A 355 5.26 10.66 -14.27
CA GLY A 355 5.23 9.20 -14.23
C GLY A 355 4.77 8.56 -15.54
N ILE A 356 4.66 7.26 -15.50
CA ILE A 356 4.11 6.43 -16.58
C ILE A 356 3.04 5.49 -16.03
N LEU A 357 2.15 5.07 -16.90
CA LEU A 357 1.17 4.02 -16.64
C LEU A 357 1.77 2.65 -16.94
N VAL A 358 1.43 1.67 -16.13
CA VAL A 358 1.92 0.28 -16.26
C VAL A 358 0.77 -0.71 -16.10
N PRO A 359 0.83 -1.88 -16.80
CA PRO A 359 -0.07 -2.99 -16.52
C PRO A 359 0.32 -3.66 -15.19
N SER A 360 -0.65 -3.93 -14.34
CA SER A 360 -0.41 -4.59 -13.04
C SER A 360 -1.26 -5.84 -12.82
N SER A 361 -1.69 -6.47 -13.91
CA SER A 361 -2.40 -7.74 -13.89
C SER A 361 -1.52 -8.85 -13.30
N THR A 362 -2.11 -9.68 -12.46
CA THR A 362 -1.47 -10.86 -11.83
C THR A 362 -2.06 -12.17 -12.34
N GLU A 363 -3.09 -12.09 -13.16
CA GLU A 363 -3.84 -13.21 -13.73
C GLU A 363 -4.04 -12.98 -15.22
N GLU A 364 -4.09 -14.06 -15.97
CA GLU A 364 -4.43 -14.03 -17.39
C GLU A 364 -5.85 -13.47 -17.60
N ARG A 365 -6.12 -12.90 -18.77
CA ARG A 365 -7.41 -12.35 -19.15
C ARG A 365 -7.97 -11.30 -18.19
N THR A 366 -7.08 -10.49 -17.61
CA THR A 366 -7.45 -9.31 -16.84
C THR A 366 -6.64 -8.10 -17.29
N VAL A 367 -7.24 -6.90 -17.22
CA VAL A 367 -6.52 -5.63 -17.40
C VAL A 367 -6.65 -4.82 -16.13
N VAL A 368 -5.54 -4.65 -15.46
CA VAL A 368 -5.40 -3.82 -14.24
C VAL A 368 -4.29 -2.82 -14.47
N LEU A 369 -4.53 -1.59 -14.06
CA LEU A 369 -3.60 -0.49 -14.26
C LEU A 369 -2.99 -0.01 -12.94
N ASN A 370 -1.76 0.44 -13.02
CA ASN A 370 -1.10 1.20 -11.96
C ASN A 370 -0.22 2.30 -12.58
N GLY A 371 0.38 3.13 -11.76
CA GLY A 371 1.33 4.14 -12.18
C GLY A 371 2.61 4.09 -11.37
N MET A 372 3.69 4.56 -11.98
CA MET A 372 4.97 4.70 -11.30
C MET A 372 5.69 5.98 -11.74
N SER A 373 6.58 6.49 -10.89
CA SER A 373 7.48 7.59 -11.20
C SER A 373 8.89 7.25 -10.75
N ASN A 374 9.89 7.76 -11.44
CA ASN A 374 11.26 7.73 -10.97
C ASN A 374 11.49 8.80 -9.86
N SER A 375 12.63 8.75 -9.21
CA SER A 375 12.99 9.68 -8.13
C SER A 375 13.00 11.16 -8.58
N GLY A 376 13.32 11.41 -9.84
CA GLY A 376 13.34 12.77 -10.42
C GLY A 376 11.99 13.27 -10.92
N ARG A 377 10.95 12.41 -11.01
CA ARG A 377 9.61 12.76 -11.50
C ARG A 377 9.62 13.56 -12.79
N SER A 378 10.53 13.18 -13.74
CA SER A 378 10.89 13.97 -14.91
C SER A 378 10.14 13.60 -16.20
N GLY A 379 9.19 12.68 -16.12
CA GLY A 379 8.39 12.24 -17.27
C GLY A 379 7.39 13.29 -17.76
N LYS A 380 6.89 13.07 -18.97
CA LYS A 380 5.99 14.01 -19.67
C LYS A 380 4.54 13.96 -19.16
N PHE A 381 4.17 12.95 -18.39
CA PHE A 381 2.81 12.73 -17.94
C PHE A 381 2.69 12.72 -16.42
N ALA A 382 1.52 13.13 -15.96
CA ALA A 382 1.05 12.98 -14.60
C ALA A 382 -0.12 11.99 -14.60
N ASN A 383 -0.11 10.98 -13.76
CA ASN A 383 -1.24 10.06 -13.67
C ASN A 383 -1.68 9.81 -12.23
N ALA A 384 -2.96 9.50 -12.06
CA ALA A 384 -3.54 9.11 -10.77
C ALA A 384 -4.70 8.15 -10.98
N GLY A 385 -4.89 7.21 -10.08
CA GLY A 385 -6.19 6.57 -9.93
C GLY A 385 -7.23 7.61 -9.50
N VAL A 386 -8.40 7.65 -10.11
CA VAL A 386 -9.56 8.36 -9.59
C VAL A 386 -10.64 7.32 -9.36
N VAL A 387 -10.95 7.11 -8.11
CA VAL A 387 -11.67 5.93 -7.65
C VAL A 387 -12.86 6.30 -6.79
N VAL A 388 -13.87 5.44 -6.81
CA VAL A 388 -15.09 5.53 -6.02
C VAL A 388 -15.05 4.48 -4.93
N GLN A 389 -15.37 4.87 -3.72
CA GLN A 389 -15.53 3.95 -2.59
C GLN A 389 -16.64 2.93 -2.88
N ILE A 390 -16.35 1.66 -2.62
CA ILE A 390 -17.25 0.52 -2.77
C ILE A 390 -17.31 -0.20 -1.42
N GLU A 391 -18.53 -0.37 -0.92
CA GLU A 391 -18.80 -1.07 0.32
C GLU A 391 -19.49 -2.41 0.05
N PRO A 392 -19.51 -3.34 1.01
CA PRO A 392 -20.15 -4.63 0.81
C PRO A 392 -21.62 -4.57 0.36
N GLU A 393 -22.35 -3.57 0.79
CA GLU A 393 -23.76 -3.38 0.39
C GLU A 393 -23.95 -2.89 -1.06
N ASP A 394 -22.91 -2.35 -1.70
CA ASP A 394 -22.96 -1.90 -3.11
C ASP A 394 -22.90 -3.06 -4.11
N VAL A 395 -22.56 -4.26 -3.64
CA VAL A 395 -22.37 -5.45 -4.47
C VAL A 395 -23.30 -6.57 -4.00
N PRO A 396 -24.13 -7.14 -4.89
CA PRO A 396 -25.01 -8.25 -4.54
C PRO A 396 -24.22 -9.52 -4.17
N GLY A 397 -24.90 -10.45 -3.48
CA GLY A 397 -24.33 -11.72 -3.03
C GLY A 397 -23.87 -11.69 -1.58
N GLU A 398 -23.44 -12.85 -1.10
CA GLU A 398 -23.00 -13.09 0.27
C GLU A 398 -21.60 -13.69 0.31
N GLY A 399 -21.03 -13.79 1.51
CA GLY A 399 -19.73 -14.42 1.75
C GLY A 399 -18.54 -13.46 1.61
N PRO A 400 -17.35 -13.92 2.07
CA PRO A 400 -16.16 -13.08 2.18
C PRO A 400 -15.56 -12.70 0.82
N PHE A 401 -15.84 -13.42 -0.24
CA PHE A 401 -15.23 -13.22 -1.55
C PHE A 401 -16.05 -12.34 -2.50
N LYS A 402 -17.30 -11.96 -2.14
CA LYS A 402 -18.18 -11.23 -3.06
C LYS A 402 -17.58 -9.98 -3.67
N LEU A 403 -16.78 -9.23 -2.89
CA LEU A 403 -16.10 -8.03 -3.39
C LEU A 403 -14.86 -8.38 -4.23
N MET A 404 -14.18 -9.47 -3.92
CA MET A 404 -13.06 -9.99 -4.70
C MET A 404 -13.54 -10.48 -6.09
N ASP A 405 -14.64 -11.22 -6.12
CA ASP A 405 -15.25 -11.71 -7.36
C ASP A 405 -15.76 -10.55 -8.23
N PHE A 406 -16.39 -9.55 -7.60
CA PHE A 406 -16.82 -8.33 -8.29
C PHE A 406 -15.62 -7.59 -8.90
N GLN A 407 -14.54 -7.42 -8.16
CA GLN A 407 -13.31 -6.79 -8.64
C GLN A 407 -12.76 -7.54 -9.87
N GLN A 408 -12.64 -8.86 -9.78
CA GLN A 408 -12.13 -9.70 -10.86
C GLN A 408 -13.04 -9.67 -12.10
N ALA A 409 -14.36 -9.66 -11.91
CA ALA A 409 -15.31 -9.59 -13.02
C ALA A 409 -15.15 -8.28 -13.84
N VAL A 410 -14.89 -7.15 -13.18
CA VAL A 410 -14.64 -5.87 -13.86
C VAL A 410 -13.27 -5.90 -14.58
N GLU A 411 -12.24 -6.44 -13.96
CA GLU A 411 -10.90 -6.60 -14.57
C GLU A 411 -10.96 -7.45 -15.85
N ARG A 412 -11.73 -8.55 -15.83
CA ARG A 412 -11.96 -9.42 -17.01
C ARG A 412 -12.77 -8.72 -18.09
N ARG A 413 -13.81 -7.98 -17.73
CA ARG A 413 -14.62 -7.19 -18.69
C ARG A 413 -13.76 -6.20 -19.48
N MET A 414 -12.79 -5.55 -18.84
CA MET A 414 -11.86 -4.64 -19.51
C MET A 414 -10.99 -5.38 -20.53
N TYR A 415 -10.47 -6.55 -20.16
CA TYR A 415 -9.71 -7.40 -21.06
C TYR A 415 -10.55 -7.86 -22.25
N ASP A 416 -11.71 -8.47 -21.98
CA ASP A 416 -12.57 -9.03 -23.03
C ASP A 416 -13.01 -7.95 -24.04
N TYR A 417 -13.31 -6.73 -23.55
CA TYR A 417 -13.62 -5.61 -24.43
C TYR A 417 -12.42 -5.24 -25.31
N ALA A 418 -11.25 -5.04 -24.74
CA ALA A 418 -10.06 -4.67 -25.51
C ALA A 418 -9.74 -5.70 -26.59
N GLN A 419 -9.83 -6.99 -26.27
CA GLN A 419 -9.61 -8.09 -27.24
C GLN A 419 -10.68 -8.11 -28.33
N SER A 420 -11.95 -7.84 -28.02
CA SER A 420 -13.04 -7.75 -29.00
C SER A 420 -12.85 -6.62 -30.01
N GLN A 421 -12.10 -5.59 -29.65
CA GLN A 421 -11.73 -4.48 -30.54
C GLN A 421 -10.44 -4.75 -31.36
N GLY A 422 -9.89 -5.97 -31.31
CA GLY A 422 -8.71 -6.35 -32.06
C GLY A 422 -7.41 -5.79 -31.49
N ALA A 423 -7.32 -5.61 -30.16
CA ALA A 423 -6.10 -5.17 -29.52
C ALA A 423 -4.92 -6.09 -29.84
N SER A 424 -3.79 -5.53 -30.29
CA SER A 424 -2.59 -6.30 -30.65
C SER A 424 -1.80 -6.79 -29.44
N ASN A 425 -1.91 -6.08 -28.30
CA ASN A 425 -1.29 -6.48 -27.05
C ASN A 425 -2.39 -6.94 -26.06
N PRO A 426 -2.26 -8.11 -25.42
CA PRO A 426 -3.24 -8.59 -24.43
C PRO A 426 -3.48 -7.63 -23.26
N MET A 427 -2.51 -6.77 -22.94
CA MET A 427 -2.61 -5.77 -21.87
C MET A 427 -3.08 -4.39 -22.39
N ALA A 428 -3.50 -4.26 -23.65
CA ALA A 428 -4.06 -3.01 -24.15
C ALA A 428 -5.28 -2.59 -23.30
N ALA A 429 -5.32 -1.31 -22.89
CA ALA A 429 -6.34 -0.83 -21.98
C ALA A 429 -7.52 -0.16 -22.72
N PRO A 430 -8.76 -0.44 -22.32
CA PRO A 430 -9.90 0.39 -22.70
C PRO A 430 -9.69 1.84 -22.25
N ALA A 431 -9.91 2.81 -23.14
CA ALA A 431 -9.63 4.22 -22.85
C ALA A 431 -10.70 5.16 -23.43
N GLN A 432 -10.86 6.31 -22.78
CA GLN A 432 -11.82 7.35 -23.17
C GLN A 432 -11.30 8.72 -22.74
N ARG A 433 -11.53 9.77 -23.55
CA ARG A 433 -11.24 11.15 -23.13
C ARG A 433 -12.17 11.54 -21.98
N MET A 434 -11.68 12.35 -21.06
CA MET A 434 -12.41 12.71 -19.83
C MET A 434 -13.75 13.40 -20.12
N GLU A 435 -13.80 14.38 -21.04
CA GLU A 435 -15.05 15.07 -21.35
C GLU A 435 -16.03 14.13 -22.09
N ASP A 436 -15.54 13.29 -23.02
CA ASP A 436 -16.37 12.31 -23.72
C ASP A 436 -16.98 11.30 -22.74
N PHE A 437 -16.20 10.84 -21.75
CA PHE A 437 -16.68 9.98 -20.67
C PHE A 437 -17.82 10.65 -19.89
N CYS A 438 -17.66 11.90 -19.50
CA CYS A 438 -18.68 12.63 -18.76
C CYS A 438 -19.94 12.90 -19.58
N LEU A 439 -19.80 13.02 -20.91
CA LEU A 439 -20.91 13.22 -21.84
C LEU A 439 -21.55 11.89 -22.34
N GLY A 440 -21.03 10.73 -21.92
CA GLY A 440 -21.49 9.43 -22.42
C GLY A 440 -21.21 9.21 -23.92
N LYS A 441 -20.09 9.71 -24.45
CA LYS A 441 -19.75 9.65 -25.87
C LYS A 441 -18.49 8.85 -26.11
N LEU A 442 -18.49 7.94 -27.06
CA LEU A 442 -17.28 7.25 -27.49
C LEU A 442 -16.28 8.24 -28.09
N SER A 443 -15.03 8.18 -27.66
CA SER A 443 -13.97 9.06 -28.16
C SER A 443 -13.53 8.65 -29.57
N LYS A 444 -13.51 9.60 -30.49
CA LYS A 444 -13.10 9.36 -31.90
C LYS A 444 -11.58 9.27 -32.07
N SER A 445 -10.81 9.84 -31.16
CA SER A 445 -9.34 9.85 -31.18
C SER A 445 -8.80 9.88 -29.77
N MET A 446 -7.59 9.34 -29.55
CA MET A 446 -6.91 9.32 -28.25
C MET A 446 -5.76 10.32 -28.24
N PRO A 447 -5.52 11.05 -27.12
CA PRO A 447 -4.29 11.81 -26.96
C PRO A 447 -3.11 10.84 -26.78
N PRO A 448 -1.87 11.32 -26.89
CA PRO A 448 -0.70 10.53 -26.51
C PRO A 448 -0.80 10.05 -25.05
N THR A 449 -0.30 8.83 -24.79
CA THR A 449 -0.28 8.21 -23.48
C THR A 449 1.10 7.62 -23.17
N SER A 450 1.43 7.47 -21.90
CA SER A 450 2.61 6.76 -21.44
C SER A 450 2.41 5.24 -21.33
N TYR A 451 1.18 4.75 -21.56
CA TYR A 451 0.85 3.33 -21.42
C TYR A 451 1.39 2.52 -22.61
N HIS A 452 2.48 1.82 -22.38
CA HIS A 452 3.22 1.11 -23.43
C HIS A 452 2.42 0.00 -24.16
N PRO A 453 1.57 -0.80 -23.46
CA PRO A 453 0.79 -1.84 -24.16
C PRO A 453 -0.22 -1.30 -25.17
N GLY A 454 -0.47 0.01 -25.18
CA GLY A 454 -1.44 0.65 -26.06
C GLY A 454 -2.84 0.74 -25.47
N VAL A 455 -3.69 1.50 -26.17
CA VAL A 455 -5.07 1.74 -25.74
C VAL A 455 -6.05 1.50 -26.89
N VAL A 456 -7.27 1.09 -26.54
CA VAL A 456 -8.39 0.98 -27.47
C VAL A 456 -9.50 1.94 -27.06
N SER A 457 -10.15 2.58 -28.04
CA SER A 457 -11.31 3.44 -27.75
C SER A 457 -12.45 2.62 -27.18
N ALA A 458 -12.97 3.02 -26.02
CA ALA A 458 -13.95 2.26 -25.29
C ALA A 458 -14.97 3.17 -24.57
N PRO A 459 -16.25 2.76 -24.48
CA PRO A 459 -17.24 3.46 -23.67
C PRO A 459 -17.05 3.08 -22.19
N LEU A 460 -16.01 3.61 -21.53
CA LEU A 460 -15.72 3.31 -20.12
C LEU A 460 -16.91 3.62 -19.21
N HIS A 461 -17.75 4.58 -19.56
CA HIS A 461 -18.98 4.91 -18.86
C HIS A 461 -20.05 3.80 -18.87
N GLU A 462 -19.93 2.84 -19.79
CA GLU A 462 -20.77 1.63 -19.87
C GLU A 462 -20.03 0.39 -19.33
N LEU A 463 -18.70 0.32 -19.50
CA LEU A 463 -17.90 -0.83 -19.08
C LEU A 463 -17.68 -0.87 -17.56
N LEU A 464 -17.58 0.28 -16.92
CA LEU A 464 -17.52 0.35 -15.46
C LEU A 464 -18.88 0.00 -14.84
N PRO A 465 -18.90 -0.48 -13.58
CA PRO A 465 -20.16 -0.62 -12.85
C PRO A 465 -20.94 0.71 -12.84
N PRO A 466 -22.27 0.71 -13.08
CA PRO A 466 -23.05 1.94 -13.24
C PRO A 466 -22.88 2.94 -12.08
N HIS A 467 -22.84 2.45 -10.83
CA HIS A 467 -22.67 3.28 -9.64
C HIS A 467 -21.27 3.91 -9.54
N VAL A 468 -20.24 3.29 -10.15
CA VAL A 468 -18.89 3.86 -10.27
C VAL A 468 -18.84 4.90 -11.39
N ALA A 469 -19.31 4.54 -12.60
CA ALA A 469 -19.28 5.43 -13.75
C ALA A 469 -20.03 6.75 -13.48
N GLN A 470 -21.28 6.67 -12.98
CA GLN A 470 -22.09 7.85 -12.69
C GLN A 470 -21.47 8.79 -11.65
N ARG A 471 -20.84 8.23 -10.61
CA ARG A 471 -20.15 9.05 -9.60
C ARG A 471 -18.91 9.74 -10.16
N LEU A 472 -18.13 9.04 -11.00
CA LEU A 472 -16.99 9.65 -11.70
C LEU A 472 -17.42 10.76 -12.64
N GLN A 473 -18.49 10.54 -13.44
CA GLN A 473 -19.06 11.56 -14.34
C GLN A 473 -19.50 12.82 -13.60
N LYS A 474 -20.08 12.67 -12.41
CA LYS A 474 -20.49 13.80 -11.56
C LYS A 474 -19.30 14.47 -10.86
N ALA A 475 -18.25 13.72 -10.53
CA ALA A 475 -17.10 14.22 -9.78
C ALA A 475 -16.12 15.04 -10.64
N PHE A 476 -15.76 14.55 -11.85
CA PHE A 476 -14.74 15.20 -12.67
C PHE A 476 -14.98 16.71 -12.92
N PRO A 477 -16.20 17.16 -13.29
CA PRO A 477 -16.46 18.59 -13.47
C PRO A 477 -16.40 19.42 -12.18
N ARG A 478 -16.47 18.77 -10.99
CA ARG A 478 -16.46 19.43 -9.68
C ARG A 478 -15.07 19.60 -9.08
N VAL A 479 -14.06 18.93 -9.64
CA VAL A 479 -12.68 19.04 -9.16
C VAL A 479 -12.21 20.48 -9.19
N LYS A 480 -11.91 21.06 -8.01
CA LYS A 480 -11.55 22.47 -7.82
C LYS A 480 -10.14 22.84 -8.29
N MET A 481 -9.61 22.09 -9.26
CA MET A 481 -8.33 22.37 -9.91
C MET A 481 -8.61 22.94 -11.30
N ARG A 482 -8.20 24.19 -11.53
CA ARG A 482 -8.43 24.91 -12.80
C ARG A 482 -7.90 24.08 -13.97
N ASN A 483 -8.72 23.87 -15.00
CA ASN A 483 -8.39 23.11 -16.21
C ASN A 483 -8.02 21.61 -15.98
N TYR A 484 -8.39 21.02 -14.84
CA TYR A 484 -8.27 19.57 -14.62
C TYR A 484 -9.23 18.80 -15.53
N TYR A 485 -10.51 19.21 -15.57
CA TYR A 485 -11.53 18.69 -16.48
C TYR A 485 -11.22 19.15 -17.91
N THR A 486 -10.86 18.21 -18.78
CA THR A 486 -10.35 18.53 -20.12
C THR A 486 -10.28 17.30 -21.03
N ASN A 487 -10.47 17.48 -22.33
CA ASN A 487 -10.23 16.45 -23.36
C ASN A 487 -8.74 16.12 -23.61
N ALA A 488 -7.80 16.86 -23.03
CA ALA A 488 -6.39 16.48 -23.01
C ALA A 488 -6.10 15.36 -21.99
N ALA A 489 -7.03 15.09 -21.07
CA ALA A 489 -6.94 14.00 -20.12
C ALA A 489 -7.49 12.71 -20.72
N LEU A 490 -6.76 11.61 -20.53
CA LEU A 490 -7.15 10.26 -20.92
C LEU A 490 -7.52 9.45 -19.67
N LEU A 491 -8.66 8.78 -19.72
CA LEU A 491 -9.10 7.80 -18.74
C LEU A 491 -8.80 6.41 -19.28
N LEU A 492 -8.18 5.56 -18.46
CA LEU A 492 -7.89 4.16 -18.79
C LEU A 492 -8.55 3.23 -17.76
N GLY A 493 -9.18 2.18 -18.18
CA GLY A 493 -9.81 1.16 -17.32
C GLY A 493 -8.93 -0.08 -17.17
N VAL A 494 -8.76 -0.59 -15.93
CA VAL A 494 -9.38 -0.23 -14.67
C VAL A 494 -8.33 -0.03 -13.56
N GLU A 495 -8.55 0.93 -12.69
CA GLU A 495 -7.87 1.03 -11.39
C GLU A 495 -8.74 0.32 -10.36
N SER A 496 -8.41 -0.91 -10.00
CA SER A 496 -9.25 -1.78 -9.16
C SER A 496 -8.58 -2.19 -7.86
N ARG A 497 -7.25 -2.14 -7.79
CA ARG A 497 -6.47 -2.72 -6.68
C ARG A 497 -5.95 -1.65 -5.73
N THR A 498 -6.86 -0.85 -5.18
CA THR A 498 -6.54 0.22 -4.23
C THR A 498 -6.29 -0.28 -2.81
N SER A 499 -6.94 -1.39 -2.44
CA SER A 499 -6.77 -2.10 -1.18
C SER A 499 -7.35 -3.50 -1.29
N SER A 500 -7.12 -4.35 -0.26
CA SER A 500 -7.70 -5.69 -0.21
C SER A 500 -9.23 -5.63 -0.18
N PRO A 501 -9.92 -6.42 -1.03
CA PRO A 501 -11.38 -6.62 -0.97
C PRO A 501 -11.80 -7.65 0.09
N VAL A 502 -10.82 -8.28 0.76
CA VAL A 502 -11.00 -9.27 1.83
C VAL A 502 -10.21 -8.83 3.06
N ARG A 503 -10.74 -9.06 4.25
CA ARG A 503 -10.02 -8.93 5.51
C ARG A 503 -9.79 -10.30 6.12
N ILE A 504 -8.60 -10.50 6.68
CA ILE A 504 -8.24 -11.64 7.51
C ILE A 504 -8.35 -11.18 8.96
N PRO A 505 -9.41 -11.53 9.71
CA PRO A 505 -9.63 -11.04 11.07
C PRO A 505 -8.51 -11.48 12.01
N ARG A 506 -8.04 -10.57 12.84
CA ARG A 506 -7.04 -10.84 13.88
C ARG A 506 -7.44 -10.19 15.19
N ASP A 507 -7.01 -10.75 16.27
CA ASP A 507 -7.18 -10.16 17.60
C ASP A 507 -6.49 -8.78 17.64
N PRO A 508 -7.13 -7.73 18.16
CA PRO A 508 -6.58 -6.39 18.14
C PRO A 508 -5.38 -6.19 19.10
N GLU A 509 -5.21 -7.03 20.12
CA GLU A 509 -4.16 -6.93 21.12
C GLU A 509 -2.97 -7.83 20.78
N THR A 510 -3.24 -9.11 20.49
CA THR A 510 -2.22 -10.10 20.17
C THR A 510 -1.80 -10.09 18.70
N LEU A 511 -2.60 -9.51 17.81
CA LEU A 511 -2.47 -9.54 16.35
C LEU A 511 -2.49 -10.95 15.74
N GLU A 512 -2.82 -11.97 16.52
CA GLU A 512 -2.95 -13.35 16.06
C GLU A 512 -4.25 -13.57 15.31
N TYR A 513 -4.25 -14.43 14.31
CA TYR A 513 -5.43 -14.79 13.52
C TYR A 513 -6.48 -15.48 14.40
N VAL A 514 -7.70 -14.98 14.39
CA VAL A 514 -8.77 -15.46 15.30
C VAL A 514 -9.18 -16.92 15.09
N SER A 515 -8.88 -17.51 13.93
CA SER A 515 -9.32 -18.86 13.55
C SER A 515 -8.19 -19.88 13.49
N LEU A 516 -6.97 -19.46 13.21
CA LEU A 516 -5.82 -20.34 13.01
C LEU A 516 -4.66 -19.86 13.88
N PRO A 517 -4.51 -20.44 15.09
CA PRO A 517 -3.48 -20.05 16.03
C PRO A 517 -2.05 -20.20 15.46
N GLY A 518 -1.13 -19.32 15.88
CA GLY A 518 0.25 -19.27 15.40
C GLY A 518 0.44 -18.49 14.11
N ILE A 519 -0.64 -18.08 13.43
CA ILE A 519 -0.61 -17.26 12.21
C ILE A 519 -0.91 -15.81 12.56
N TYR A 520 -0.13 -14.88 12.01
CA TYR A 520 -0.25 -13.43 12.24
C TYR A 520 -0.49 -12.69 10.92
N PRO A 521 -1.76 -12.41 10.56
CA PRO A 521 -2.09 -11.65 9.36
C PRO A 521 -1.55 -10.22 9.45
N CYS A 522 -0.82 -9.77 8.44
CA CYS A 522 -0.09 -8.52 8.47
C CYS A 522 -0.22 -7.72 7.17
N GLY A 523 -0.21 -6.41 7.31
CA GLY A 523 -0.09 -5.48 6.21
C GLY A 523 -1.36 -5.30 5.39
N GLU A 524 -1.17 -4.98 4.12
CA GLU A 524 -2.24 -4.62 3.19
C GLU A 524 -3.11 -5.81 2.80
N GLY A 525 -2.50 -6.99 2.65
CA GLY A 525 -3.22 -8.24 2.33
C GLY A 525 -4.17 -8.67 3.44
N ALA A 526 -3.80 -8.47 4.69
CA ALA A 526 -4.67 -8.73 5.83
C ALA A 526 -5.79 -7.67 6.00
N GLY A 527 -5.74 -6.56 5.25
CA GLY A 527 -6.75 -5.50 5.29
C GLY A 527 -6.51 -4.41 6.34
N TYR A 528 -5.30 -4.33 6.91
CA TYR A 528 -4.96 -3.39 8.00
C TYR A 528 -4.04 -2.25 7.59
N ALA A 529 -3.47 -2.26 6.40
CA ALA A 529 -2.60 -1.21 5.88
C ALA A 529 -3.04 -0.75 4.49
N GLY A 530 -2.46 0.34 3.99
CA GLY A 530 -2.72 0.88 2.65
C GLY A 530 -1.55 1.73 2.16
N GLY A 531 -0.40 1.11 1.91
CA GLY A 531 0.82 1.73 1.42
C GLY A 531 2.08 1.33 2.17
N ILE A 532 3.24 1.72 1.65
CA ILE A 532 4.57 1.27 2.10
C ILE A 532 4.75 1.45 3.62
N VAL A 533 4.59 2.68 4.12
CA VAL A 533 4.86 3.01 5.52
C VAL A 533 3.88 2.35 6.48
N SER A 534 2.58 2.36 6.17
CA SER A 534 1.59 1.71 7.04
C SER A 534 1.76 0.20 7.09
N SER A 535 2.19 -0.42 5.98
CA SER A 535 2.54 -1.84 5.93
C SER A 535 3.81 -2.14 6.74
N ALA A 536 4.84 -1.29 6.61
CA ALA A 536 6.07 -1.41 7.39
C ALA A 536 5.81 -1.33 8.91
N LEU A 537 5.02 -0.34 9.36
CA LEU A 537 4.64 -0.19 10.76
C LEU A 537 3.82 -1.38 11.27
N ASP A 538 2.90 -1.90 10.44
CA ASP A 538 2.13 -3.08 10.80
C ASP A 538 3.01 -4.32 10.91
N GLY A 539 4.03 -4.46 10.04
CA GLY A 539 5.07 -5.49 10.12
C GLY A 539 5.88 -5.41 11.41
N ILE A 540 6.34 -4.22 11.78
CA ILE A 540 7.06 -3.97 13.04
C ILE A 540 6.21 -4.39 14.24
N ASN A 541 4.95 -3.94 14.29
CA ASN A 541 4.04 -4.26 15.39
C ASN A 541 3.74 -5.77 15.48
N THR A 542 3.55 -6.41 14.33
CA THR A 542 3.30 -7.85 14.26
C THR A 542 4.52 -8.65 14.73
N ALA A 543 5.74 -8.25 14.39
CA ALA A 543 6.95 -8.89 14.89
C ALA A 543 7.09 -8.78 16.41
N VAL A 544 6.74 -7.62 17.00
CA VAL A 544 6.71 -7.43 18.46
C VAL A 544 5.67 -8.34 19.11
N ALA A 545 4.47 -8.46 18.52
CA ALA A 545 3.43 -9.34 19.03
C ALA A 545 3.86 -10.82 18.99
N VAL A 546 4.50 -11.24 17.90
CA VAL A 546 5.06 -12.59 17.76
C VAL A 546 6.12 -12.87 18.83
N ALA A 547 7.07 -11.94 19.05
CA ALA A 547 8.10 -12.13 20.07
C ALA A 547 7.50 -12.29 21.48
N ARG A 548 6.56 -11.43 21.87
CA ARG A 548 5.85 -11.54 23.16
C ARG A 548 5.18 -12.90 23.31
N SER A 549 4.51 -13.39 22.28
CA SER A 549 3.84 -14.68 22.32
C SER A 549 4.78 -15.88 22.40
N LEU A 550 6.07 -15.70 22.14
CA LEU A 550 7.11 -16.72 22.33
C LEU A 550 7.75 -16.66 23.73
N GLU A 551 7.76 -15.46 24.36
CA GLU A 551 8.27 -15.26 25.73
C GLU A 551 7.29 -15.71 26.82
N GLU A 552 5.99 -15.62 26.58
CA GLU A 552 4.90 -16.02 27.50
C GLU A 552 4.77 -17.54 27.69
N ARG A 553 5.71 -18.32 27.18
CA ARG A 553 5.82 -19.77 27.33
C ARG A 553 6.95 -20.12 28.31
#